data_bfc56888288538191341b4d50780c4f4
#
_entry.id   bfc56888288538191341b4d50780c4f4
#
_cell.length_a   1.000
_cell.length_b   1.000
_cell.length_c   1.000
_cell.angle_alpha   90.00
_cell.angle_beta   90.00
_cell.angle_gamma   90.00
#
_symmetry.space_group_name_H-M   'P 1'
#
loop_
_entity.id
_entity.type
_entity.pdbx_description
1 polymer ?
#
loop_
_entity_poly.entity_id
_entity_poly.type
_entity_poly.pdbx_seq_one_letter_code
_entity_poly.pdbx_strand_id
1 'polypeptide(L)'
;MVLRRSVSVRFLIISDIHNERANADHWLNTQQFDRAIFLGDYFDRQDDNANASSLAALWLRRRMDSSSDIFLLGNHDAAYMFSNDPQLYCPGFTKAKASAIHQVLRPEHWAKFQLAHFEQSWLISHAGFHPTWIEQPTVSRILSRCEKAMALAKRGKVDPILAFGEVRGGLQRFGGPLWMDWDSLFPIPGINQIVGHTAGEEVRKKVTPESKNYCLDVKNASVAAILADGELTILRKE
;
A
#
# COMPACT_ATOMS: atom_id res chain seq x y z
N MET A 1 -28.21 -27.47 19.26
CA MET A 1 -27.26 -27.15 18.16
C MET A 1 -26.64 -25.78 18.47
N VAL A 2 -25.43 -25.76 19.04
CA VAL A 2 -24.74 -24.49 19.39
C VAL A 2 -24.17 -23.95 18.09
N LEU A 3 -24.75 -22.88 17.55
CA LEU A 3 -24.18 -22.13 16.45
C LEU A 3 -22.83 -21.56 16.94
N ARG A 4 -21.70 -22.15 16.52
CA ARG A 4 -20.40 -21.52 16.65
C ARG A 4 -20.47 -20.21 15.84
N ARG A 5 -20.53 -19.07 16.54
CA ARG A 5 -20.25 -17.78 15.89
C ARG A 5 -18.87 -17.90 15.26
N SER A 6 -18.79 -17.82 13.94
CA SER A 6 -17.51 -17.65 13.27
C SER A 6 -16.89 -16.38 13.84
N VAL A 7 -15.75 -16.49 14.50
CA VAL A 7 -14.99 -15.30 14.92
C VAL A 7 -14.57 -14.59 13.64
N SER A 8 -15.07 -13.39 13.47
CA SER A 8 -14.70 -12.57 12.32
C SER A 8 -13.24 -12.15 12.42
N VAL A 9 -12.50 -12.37 11.35
CA VAL A 9 -11.10 -11.92 11.27
C VAL A 9 -11.07 -10.39 11.21
N ARG A 10 -10.26 -9.79 12.08
CA ARG A 10 -10.10 -8.34 12.19
C ARG A 10 -8.77 -7.93 11.56
N PHE A 11 -8.81 -7.03 10.60
CA PHE A 11 -7.62 -6.50 9.94
C PHE A 11 -7.36 -5.07 10.40
N LEU A 12 -6.15 -4.82 10.89
CA LEU A 12 -5.66 -3.47 11.15
C LEU A 12 -5.01 -2.94 9.86
N ILE A 13 -5.50 -1.81 9.34
CA ILE A 13 -4.98 -1.20 8.11
C ILE A 13 -4.18 0.04 8.48
N ILE A 14 -2.91 0.08 8.05
CA ILE A 14 -1.95 1.17 8.31
C ILE A 14 -1.46 1.70 6.97
N SER A 15 -1.61 3.02 6.75
CA SER A 15 -1.18 3.70 5.54
C SER A 15 0.23 4.30 5.71
N ASP A 16 0.90 4.55 4.64
CA ASP A 16 2.05 5.43 4.38
C ASP A 16 2.93 5.72 5.62
N ILE A 17 3.91 4.84 5.88
CA ILE A 17 4.71 4.88 7.13
C ILE A 17 5.83 5.92 7.05
N HIS A 18 6.47 6.09 5.89
CA HIS A 18 7.53 7.07 5.64
C HIS A 18 8.56 7.17 6.78
N ASN A 19 9.12 6.04 7.21
CA ASN A 19 10.03 5.93 8.35
C ASN A 19 9.44 6.31 9.74
N GLU A 20 8.15 6.68 9.83
CA GLU A 20 7.44 6.99 11.08
C GLU A 20 7.00 5.71 11.83
N ARG A 21 7.94 4.80 12.04
CA ARG A 21 7.70 3.48 12.66
C ARG A 21 6.99 3.56 14.01
N ALA A 22 7.28 4.61 14.80
CA ALA A 22 6.63 4.81 16.09
C ALA A 22 5.11 4.96 15.97
N ASN A 23 4.62 5.53 14.86
CA ASN A 23 3.19 5.65 14.60
C ASN A 23 2.58 4.28 14.24
N ALA A 24 3.26 3.50 13.39
CA ALA A 24 2.84 2.13 13.09
C ALA A 24 2.85 1.25 14.36
N ASP A 25 3.93 1.32 15.17
CA ASP A 25 4.04 0.58 16.43
C ASP A 25 2.95 0.98 17.44
N HIS A 26 2.56 2.25 17.49
CA HIS A 26 1.44 2.70 18.33
C HIS A 26 0.16 1.92 17.96
N TRP A 27 -0.23 1.87 16.69
CA TRP A 27 -1.42 1.16 16.25
C TRP A 27 -1.33 -0.33 16.48
N LEU A 28 -0.17 -0.94 16.20
CA LEU A 28 0.09 -2.36 16.41
C LEU A 28 0.01 -2.77 17.89
N ASN A 29 0.35 -1.88 18.82
CA ASN A 29 0.37 -2.17 20.25
C ASN A 29 -0.93 -1.77 20.98
N THR A 30 -1.74 -0.89 20.41
CA THR A 30 -2.95 -0.38 21.06
C THR A 30 -4.25 -0.99 20.54
N GLN A 31 -4.23 -1.62 19.36
CA GLN A 31 -5.43 -2.18 18.76
C GLN A 31 -5.47 -3.71 18.87
N GLN A 32 -6.69 -4.25 18.93
CA GLN A 32 -6.91 -5.71 18.84
C GLN A 32 -7.23 -6.07 17.38
N PHE A 33 -6.41 -6.92 16.77
CA PHE A 33 -6.55 -7.41 15.41
C PHE A 33 -5.91 -8.80 15.27
N ASP A 34 -6.26 -9.51 14.21
CA ASP A 34 -5.68 -10.82 13.88
C ASP A 34 -4.51 -10.69 12.90
N ARG A 35 -4.59 -9.75 11.95
CA ARG A 35 -3.57 -9.47 10.94
C ARG A 35 -3.53 -7.98 10.62
N ALA A 36 -2.36 -7.46 10.26
CA ALA A 36 -2.24 -6.11 9.73
C ALA A 36 -2.13 -6.13 8.19
N ILE A 37 -2.63 -5.06 7.56
CA ILE A 37 -2.45 -4.75 6.13
C ILE A 37 -1.76 -3.39 6.06
N PHE A 38 -0.54 -3.37 5.55
CA PHE A 38 0.23 -2.15 5.34
C PHE A 38 0.06 -1.70 3.90
N LEU A 39 -0.31 -0.44 3.69
CA LEU A 39 -0.62 0.07 2.35
C LEU A 39 0.62 0.45 1.53
N GLY A 40 1.82 0.37 2.09
CA GLY A 40 3.07 0.72 1.41
C GLY A 40 3.71 2.00 1.94
N ASP A 41 4.68 2.50 1.18
CA ASP A 41 5.50 3.67 1.51
C ASP A 41 6.13 3.57 2.91
N TYR A 42 6.96 2.53 3.08
CA TYR A 42 7.69 2.29 4.33
C TYR A 42 8.88 3.23 4.50
N PHE A 43 9.42 3.73 3.38
CA PHE A 43 10.65 4.53 3.31
C PHE A 43 10.37 5.98 2.95
N ASP A 44 11.44 6.79 2.99
CA ASP A 44 11.48 8.18 2.52
C ASP A 44 10.61 9.16 3.30
N ARG A 45 11.02 9.41 4.55
CA ARG A 45 10.61 10.61 5.26
C ARG A 45 11.46 11.80 4.79
N GLN A 46 10.89 13.01 4.84
CA GLN A 46 11.63 14.24 4.62
C GLN A 46 12.90 14.28 5.50
N ASP A 47 14.04 14.65 4.91
CA ASP A 47 15.34 14.80 5.58
C ASP A 47 15.94 13.51 6.18
N ASP A 48 15.45 12.34 5.83
CA ASP A 48 16.04 11.09 6.27
C ASP A 48 17.31 10.71 5.50
N ASN A 49 18.07 9.77 6.06
CA ASN A 49 19.33 9.27 5.50
C ASN A 49 19.37 7.75 5.42
N ALA A 50 20.49 7.21 4.92
CA ALA A 50 20.67 5.77 4.76
C ALA A 50 20.53 4.99 6.08
N ASN A 51 20.90 5.57 7.23
CA ASN A 51 20.73 4.92 8.54
C ASN A 51 19.24 4.82 8.92
N ALA A 52 18.45 5.88 8.71
CA ALA A 52 17.01 5.85 8.94
C ALA A 52 16.32 4.79 8.06
N SER A 53 16.71 4.70 6.78
CA SER A 53 16.20 3.69 5.85
C SER A 53 16.60 2.26 6.24
N SER A 54 17.85 2.06 6.74
CA SER A 54 18.29 0.77 7.28
C SER A 54 17.46 0.34 8.48
N LEU A 55 17.16 1.28 9.41
CA LEU A 55 16.34 0.99 10.58
C LEU A 55 14.88 0.69 10.22
N ALA A 56 14.31 1.36 9.20
CA ALA A 56 13.00 1.03 8.67
C ALA A 56 12.98 -0.36 8.03
N ALA A 57 14.00 -0.68 7.25
CA ALA A 57 14.15 -2.01 6.63
C ALA A 57 14.27 -3.12 7.69
N LEU A 58 15.00 -2.89 8.79
CA LEU A 58 15.09 -3.83 9.92
C LEU A 58 13.75 -4.05 10.61
N TRP A 59 13.00 -2.97 10.84
CA TRP A 59 11.65 -3.05 11.41
C TRP A 59 10.72 -3.87 10.49
N LEU A 60 10.69 -3.54 9.21
CA LEU A 60 9.87 -4.20 8.20
C LEU A 60 10.23 -5.70 8.07
N ARG A 61 11.52 -6.03 8.01
CA ARG A 61 12.00 -7.40 7.99
C ARG A 61 11.52 -8.19 9.19
N ARG A 62 11.66 -7.64 10.41
CA ARG A 62 11.18 -8.31 11.64
C ARG A 62 9.70 -8.62 11.57
N ARG A 63 8.89 -7.67 11.09
CA ARG A 63 7.45 -7.90 10.88
C ARG A 63 7.20 -9.01 9.87
N MET A 64 7.87 -8.96 8.72
CA MET A 64 7.74 -9.98 7.67
C MET A 64 8.13 -11.38 8.14
N ASP A 65 9.11 -11.50 9.02
CA ASP A 65 9.60 -12.78 9.51
C ASP A 65 8.76 -13.36 10.67
N SER A 66 8.05 -12.50 11.42
CA SER A 66 7.33 -12.89 12.64
C SER A 66 5.81 -12.90 12.54
N SER A 67 5.25 -12.44 11.42
CA SER A 67 3.78 -12.30 11.26
C SER A 67 3.26 -12.84 9.94
N SER A 68 1.94 -13.04 9.88
CA SER A 68 1.20 -13.33 8.65
C SER A 68 0.59 -12.07 8.02
N ASP A 69 1.11 -10.89 8.35
CA ASP A 69 0.63 -9.62 7.86
C ASP A 69 0.77 -9.51 6.33
N ILE A 70 0.05 -8.56 5.76
CA ILE A 70 0.01 -8.28 4.33
C ILE A 70 0.77 -6.99 4.07
N PHE A 71 1.71 -7.04 3.13
CA PHE A 71 2.59 -5.94 2.80
C PHE A 71 2.32 -5.49 1.37
N LEU A 72 1.71 -4.33 1.19
CA LEU A 72 1.54 -3.75 -0.13
C LEU A 72 2.77 -2.92 -0.49
N LEU A 73 3.06 -2.87 -1.79
CA LEU A 73 4.15 -2.08 -2.35
C LEU A 73 3.65 -0.66 -2.59
N GLY A 74 4.32 0.33 -2.01
CA GLY A 74 4.12 1.74 -2.33
C GLY A 74 5.09 2.21 -3.42
N ASN A 75 4.90 3.44 -3.91
CA ASN A 75 5.76 3.99 -4.95
C ASN A 75 7.18 4.28 -4.45
N HIS A 76 7.34 4.72 -3.20
CA HIS A 76 8.67 4.89 -2.59
C HIS A 76 9.38 3.54 -2.41
N ASP A 77 8.67 2.48 -2.06
CA ASP A 77 9.24 1.13 -1.94
C ASP A 77 9.63 0.57 -3.29
N ALA A 78 8.82 0.82 -4.34
CA ALA A 78 9.11 0.40 -5.72
C ALA A 78 10.41 1.03 -6.24
N ALA A 79 10.71 2.28 -5.88
CA ALA A 79 11.98 2.95 -6.22
C ALA A 79 13.19 2.16 -5.69
N TYR A 80 13.08 1.54 -4.52
CA TYR A 80 14.14 0.70 -3.95
C TYR A 80 14.11 -0.73 -4.48
N MET A 81 12.94 -1.32 -4.65
CA MET A 81 12.79 -2.66 -5.24
C MET A 81 13.39 -2.71 -6.66
N PHE A 82 13.21 -1.64 -7.44
CA PHE A 82 13.70 -1.48 -8.81
C PHE A 82 14.81 -0.44 -8.90
N SER A 83 15.75 -0.47 -7.97
CA SER A 83 16.79 0.56 -7.79
C SER A 83 17.73 0.76 -8.99
N ASN A 84 17.61 -0.05 -10.03
CA ASN A 84 18.31 0.09 -11.32
C ASN A 84 17.45 0.74 -12.41
N ASP A 85 16.17 1.08 -12.13
CA ASP A 85 15.28 1.72 -13.09
C ASP A 85 14.95 3.16 -12.67
N PRO A 86 15.60 4.17 -13.28
CA PRO A 86 15.38 5.57 -12.94
C PRO A 86 13.92 6.04 -13.16
N GLN A 87 13.14 5.33 -13.99
CA GLN A 87 11.75 5.70 -14.25
C GLN A 87 10.83 5.51 -13.04
N LEU A 88 11.28 4.74 -12.04
CA LEU A 88 10.53 4.51 -10.80
C LEU A 88 11.07 5.29 -9.60
N TYR A 89 12.09 6.15 -9.80
CA TYR A 89 12.63 6.89 -8.68
C TYR A 89 11.65 7.95 -8.19
N CYS A 90 11.44 7.96 -6.87
CA CYS A 90 10.66 8.94 -6.16
C CYS A 90 11.54 10.06 -5.56
N PRO A 91 11.00 11.22 -5.26
CA PRO A 91 11.66 12.18 -4.38
C PRO A 91 12.13 11.48 -3.10
N GLY A 92 13.36 11.74 -2.68
CA GLY A 92 13.96 11.05 -1.52
C GLY A 92 14.82 9.83 -1.87
N PHE A 93 14.67 9.22 -3.04
CA PHE A 93 15.54 8.11 -3.46
C PHE A 93 17.01 8.53 -3.54
N THR A 94 17.88 7.72 -2.94
CA THR A 94 19.33 7.79 -3.14
C THR A 94 19.93 6.40 -3.23
N LYS A 95 21.07 6.28 -3.96
CA LYS A 95 21.80 5.02 -4.04
C LYS A 95 22.31 4.55 -2.66
N ALA A 96 22.66 5.48 -1.78
CA ALA A 96 23.10 5.17 -0.42
C ALA A 96 21.96 4.52 0.41
N LYS A 97 20.74 5.07 0.35
CA LYS A 97 19.56 4.46 0.96
C LYS A 97 19.25 3.09 0.34
N ALA A 98 19.27 2.98 -0.99
CA ALA A 98 19.05 1.71 -1.68
C ALA A 98 20.03 0.64 -1.21
N SER A 99 21.34 0.96 -1.13
CA SER A 99 22.34 0.05 -0.60
C SER A 99 22.06 -0.40 0.83
N ALA A 100 21.69 0.55 1.71
CA ALA A 100 21.38 0.28 3.11
C ALA A 100 20.13 -0.63 3.26
N ILE A 101 19.09 -0.39 2.46
CA ILE A 101 17.88 -1.20 2.46
C ILE A 101 18.17 -2.62 1.95
N HIS A 102 18.92 -2.76 0.86
CA HIS A 102 19.26 -4.07 0.27
C HIS A 102 20.21 -4.92 1.13
N GLN A 103 20.98 -4.32 2.02
CA GLN A 103 21.76 -5.06 3.02
C GLN A 103 20.85 -5.75 4.06
N VAL A 104 19.62 -5.27 4.24
CA VAL A 104 18.66 -5.77 5.22
C VAL A 104 17.56 -6.61 4.57
N LEU A 105 16.89 -6.07 3.54
CA LEU A 105 15.84 -6.76 2.80
C LEU A 105 16.44 -7.58 1.65
N ARG A 106 16.33 -8.89 1.77
CA ARG A 106 16.78 -9.86 0.78
C ARG A 106 15.67 -10.16 -0.25
N PRO A 107 15.96 -10.88 -1.36
CA PRO A 107 14.97 -11.23 -2.37
C PRO A 107 13.70 -11.89 -1.83
N GLU A 108 13.81 -12.73 -0.79
CA GLU A 108 12.67 -13.39 -0.16
C GLU A 108 11.73 -12.42 0.57
N HIS A 109 12.25 -11.30 1.09
CA HIS A 109 11.41 -10.24 1.69
C HIS A 109 10.70 -9.44 0.61
N TRP A 110 11.40 -9.05 -0.46
CA TRP A 110 10.81 -8.38 -1.60
C TRP A 110 9.74 -9.21 -2.30
N ALA A 111 9.85 -10.55 -2.25
CA ALA A 111 8.85 -11.46 -2.80
C ALA A 111 7.52 -11.46 -2.03
N LYS A 112 7.48 -10.95 -0.79
CA LYS A 112 6.27 -10.86 0.03
C LYS A 112 5.38 -9.66 -0.33
N PHE A 113 5.90 -8.69 -1.07
CA PHE A 113 5.12 -7.53 -1.47
C PHE A 113 4.06 -7.88 -2.52
N GLN A 114 2.90 -7.25 -2.41
CA GLN A 114 1.77 -7.32 -3.33
C GLN A 114 1.41 -5.92 -3.82
N LEU A 115 0.82 -5.80 -5.01
CA LEU A 115 0.28 -4.52 -5.51
C LEU A 115 -1.15 -4.27 -5.03
N ALA A 116 -1.87 -5.35 -4.75
CA ALA A 116 -3.23 -5.29 -4.24
C ALA A 116 -3.57 -6.55 -3.44
N HIS A 117 -4.48 -6.39 -2.52
CA HIS A 117 -5.09 -7.46 -1.73
C HIS A 117 -6.60 -7.30 -1.74
N PHE A 118 -7.35 -8.42 -1.71
CA PHE A 118 -8.79 -8.38 -1.61
C PHE A 118 -9.23 -9.12 -0.35
N GLU A 119 -9.95 -8.41 0.50
CA GLU A 119 -10.42 -8.95 1.77
C GLU A 119 -11.78 -8.36 2.13
N GLN A 120 -12.70 -9.20 2.57
CA GLN A 120 -14.02 -8.81 3.09
C GLN A 120 -14.76 -7.77 2.21
N SER A 121 -14.77 -7.99 0.89
CA SER A 121 -15.39 -7.12 -0.13
C SER A 121 -14.66 -5.80 -0.41
N TRP A 122 -13.42 -5.64 0.05
CA TRP A 122 -12.57 -4.49 -0.21
C TRP A 122 -11.35 -4.84 -1.03
N LEU A 123 -11.13 -4.10 -2.10
CA LEU A 123 -9.86 -4.08 -2.83
C LEU A 123 -8.95 -3.06 -2.14
N ILE A 124 -7.81 -3.53 -1.67
CA ILE A 124 -6.86 -2.75 -0.87
C ILE A 124 -5.57 -2.64 -1.69
N SER A 125 -5.12 -1.43 -1.94
CA SER A 125 -3.88 -1.16 -2.69
C SER A 125 -3.25 0.14 -2.22
N HIS A 126 -1.99 0.41 -2.61
CA HIS A 126 -1.33 1.65 -2.19
C HIS A 126 -2.07 2.89 -2.71
N ALA A 127 -2.27 3.02 -4.02
CA ALA A 127 -2.84 4.25 -4.60
C ALA A 127 -4.22 4.07 -5.26
N GLY A 128 -4.65 2.83 -5.55
CA GLY A 128 -5.95 2.55 -6.15
C GLY A 128 -5.90 2.18 -7.63
N PHE A 129 -7.06 1.87 -8.16
CA PHE A 129 -7.25 1.49 -9.56
C PHE A 129 -8.25 2.41 -10.25
N HIS A 130 -7.90 2.83 -11.47
CA HIS A 130 -8.84 3.50 -12.38
C HIS A 130 -9.43 2.45 -13.34
N PRO A 131 -10.73 2.53 -13.71
CA PRO A 131 -11.37 1.54 -14.59
C PRO A 131 -10.70 1.39 -15.95
N THR A 132 -9.97 2.40 -16.44
CA THR A 132 -9.28 2.34 -17.75
C THR A 132 -8.06 1.42 -17.79
N TRP A 133 -7.51 1.01 -16.64
CA TRP A 133 -6.37 0.11 -16.59
C TRP A 133 -6.72 -1.35 -16.93
N ILE A 134 -7.98 -1.72 -16.82
CA ILE A 134 -8.44 -3.08 -17.00
C ILE A 134 -9.79 -3.04 -17.70
N GLU A 135 -9.85 -3.63 -18.87
CA GLU A 135 -11.12 -3.81 -19.58
C GLU A 135 -12.09 -4.65 -18.74
N GLN A 136 -13.31 -4.14 -18.53
CA GLN A 136 -14.34 -4.75 -17.67
C GLN A 136 -13.75 -5.14 -16.29
N PRO A 137 -13.41 -4.17 -15.44
CA PRO A 137 -12.69 -4.41 -14.20
C PRO A 137 -13.54 -5.28 -13.25
N THR A 138 -12.99 -6.41 -12.86
CA THR A 138 -13.44 -7.26 -11.76
C THR A 138 -12.28 -7.44 -10.79
N VAL A 139 -12.56 -7.74 -9.52
CA VAL A 139 -11.53 -8.01 -8.54
C VAL A 139 -10.53 -9.05 -9.04
N SER A 140 -11.00 -10.17 -9.57
CA SER A 140 -10.13 -11.24 -10.05
C SER A 140 -9.23 -10.80 -11.21
N ARG A 141 -9.73 -9.99 -12.14
CA ARG A 141 -8.93 -9.43 -13.24
C ARG A 141 -7.89 -8.44 -12.73
N ILE A 142 -8.25 -7.60 -11.75
CA ILE A 142 -7.32 -6.66 -11.12
C ILE A 142 -6.19 -7.42 -10.44
N LEU A 143 -6.51 -8.39 -9.59
CA LEU A 143 -5.50 -9.20 -8.88
C LEU A 143 -4.59 -9.94 -9.86
N SER A 144 -5.14 -10.61 -10.88
CA SER A 144 -4.35 -11.28 -11.90
C SER A 144 -3.43 -10.33 -12.67
N ARG A 145 -3.88 -9.09 -12.94
CA ARG A 145 -3.06 -8.05 -13.58
C ARG A 145 -1.90 -7.62 -12.68
N CYS A 146 -2.15 -7.48 -11.38
CA CYS A 146 -1.13 -7.19 -10.37
C CYS A 146 -0.09 -8.30 -10.26
N GLU A 147 -0.52 -9.56 -10.21
CA GLU A 147 0.37 -10.73 -10.16
C GLU A 147 1.28 -10.79 -11.38
N LYS A 148 0.75 -10.54 -12.58
CA LYS A 148 1.54 -10.47 -13.82
C LYS A 148 2.57 -9.36 -13.77
N ALA A 149 2.22 -8.17 -13.29
CA ALA A 149 3.13 -7.05 -13.13
C ALA A 149 4.27 -7.40 -12.16
N MET A 150 3.94 -7.96 -10.99
CA MET A 150 4.94 -8.41 -10.02
C MET A 150 5.82 -9.56 -10.56
N ALA A 151 5.28 -10.47 -11.35
CA ALA A 151 6.05 -11.53 -11.98
C ALA A 151 7.05 -10.98 -13.02
N LEU A 152 6.69 -9.93 -13.77
CA LEU A 152 7.61 -9.21 -14.66
C LEU A 152 8.69 -8.48 -13.86
N ALA A 153 8.30 -7.84 -12.78
CA ALA A 153 9.19 -7.12 -11.88
C ALA A 153 10.31 -8.04 -11.32
N LYS A 154 9.95 -9.24 -10.87
CA LYS A 154 10.91 -10.27 -10.42
C LYS A 154 11.93 -10.67 -11.50
N ARG A 155 11.65 -10.41 -12.77
CA ARG A 155 12.53 -10.65 -13.93
C ARG A 155 13.30 -9.40 -14.37
N GLY A 156 13.25 -8.32 -13.57
CA GLY A 156 13.87 -7.04 -13.88
C GLY A 156 13.17 -6.26 -15.00
N LYS A 157 11.88 -6.51 -15.23
CA LYS A 157 11.07 -5.79 -16.23
C LYS A 157 9.96 -5.02 -15.53
N VAL A 158 9.93 -3.70 -15.73
CA VAL A 158 8.86 -2.85 -15.21
C VAL A 158 7.64 -2.91 -16.11
N ASP A 159 6.50 -3.24 -15.53
CA ASP A 159 5.23 -3.22 -16.22
C ASP A 159 4.66 -1.78 -16.27
N PRO A 160 4.06 -1.33 -17.40
CA PRO A 160 3.46 0.01 -17.49
C PRO A 160 2.43 0.35 -16.40
N ILE A 161 1.77 -0.62 -15.80
CA ILE A 161 0.84 -0.40 -14.69
C ILE A 161 1.54 0.16 -13.43
N LEU A 162 2.86 0.05 -13.34
CA LEU A 162 3.66 0.60 -12.26
C LEU A 162 4.13 2.04 -12.52
N ALA A 163 3.86 2.58 -13.73
CA ALA A 163 4.27 3.92 -14.11
C ALA A 163 3.37 4.99 -13.50
N PHE A 164 3.95 6.18 -13.32
CA PHE A 164 3.21 7.36 -12.86
C PHE A 164 2.43 8.03 -13.99
N GLY A 165 1.31 8.69 -13.61
CA GLY A 165 0.43 9.39 -14.52
C GLY A 165 0.89 10.80 -14.87
N GLU A 166 0.18 11.46 -15.82
CA GLU A 166 0.46 12.83 -16.29
C GLU A 166 0.51 13.85 -15.14
N VAL A 167 -0.34 13.70 -14.13
CA VAL A 167 -0.37 14.60 -12.95
C VAL A 167 0.99 14.63 -12.23
N ARG A 168 1.75 13.54 -12.35
CA ARG A 168 3.10 13.40 -11.77
C ARG A 168 4.21 13.41 -12.80
N GLY A 169 3.94 13.94 -14.00
CA GLY A 169 4.92 14.09 -15.07
C GLY A 169 5.16 12.82 -15.89
N GLY A 170 4.31 11.81 -15.78
CA GLY A 170 4.37 10.59 -16.60
C GLY A 170 3.68 10.70 -17.93
N LEU A 171 3.70 9.60 -18.69
CA LEU A 171 3.08 9.51 -20.00
C LEU A 171 1.70 8.84 -19.98
N GLN A 172 1.33 8.24 -18.86
CA GLN A 172 0.04 7.59 -18.69
C GLN A 172 -0.99 8.61 -18.24
N ARG A 173 -2.19 8.59 -18.82
CA ARG A 173 -3.27 9.50 -18.45
C ARG A 173 -3.57 9.45 -16.96
N PHE A 174 -3.56 8.24 -16.37
CA PHE A 174 -3.72 8.00 -14.94
C PHE A 174 -2.57 7.13 -14.43
N GLY A 175 -2.13 7.36 -13.21
CA GLY A 175 -1.23 6.44 -12.53
C GLY A 175 -1.90 5.07 -12.29
N GLY A 176 -1.09 4.04 -12.11
CA GLY A 176 -1.56 2.72 -11.69
C GLY A 176 -1.62 2.59 -10.16
N PRO A 177 -1.64 1.35 -9.64
CA PRO A 177 -1.83 1.08 -8.21
C PRO A 177 -0.77 1.67 -7.29
N LEU A 178 0.35 2.15 -7.83
CA LEU A 178 1.41 2.84 -7.08
C LEU A 178 1.29 4.38 -7.16
N TRP A 179 0.56 4.93 -8.13
CA TRP A 179 0.66 6.34 -8.50
C TRP A 179 -0.67 7.02 -8.78
N MET A 180 -1.79 6.38 -8.49
CA MET A 180 -3.10 6.99 -8.67
C MET A 180 -3.30 8.13 -7.68
N ASP A 181 -3.42 9.36 -8.15
CA ASP A 181 -3.83 10.45 -7.28
C ASP A 181 -5.29 10.32 -6.86
N TRP A 182 -5.58 10.66 -5.61
CA TRP A 182 -6.94 10.56 -5.08
C TRP A 182 -7.97 11.32 -5.91
N ASP A 183 -7.62 12.50 -6.42
CA ASP A 183 -8.56 13.30 -7.22
C ASP A 183 -8.88 12.62 -8.55
N SER A 184 -7.92 11.89 -9.12
CA SER A 184 -8.07 11.11 -10.35
C SER A 184 -8.69 9.73 -10.13
N LEU A 185 -8.79 9.25 -8.90
CA LEU A 185 -9.41 7.98 -8.60
C LEU A 185 -10.90 8.02 -8.92
N PHE A 186 -11.32 7.21 -9.90
CA PHE A 186 -12.72 7.08 -10.28
C PHE A 186 -13.30 5.80 -9.68
N PRO A 187 -14.46 5.86 -8.97
CA PRO A 187 -15.10 4.68 -8.42
C PRO A 187 -15.41 3.62 -9.48
N ILE A 188 -15.07 2.38 -9.18
CA ILE A 188 -15.40 1.23 -10.04
C ILE A 188 -16.70 0.61 -9.50
N PRO A 189 -17.78 0.52 -10.30
CA PRO A 189 -19.03 -0.08 -9.85
C PRO A 189 -18.84 -1.50 -9.29
N GLY A 190 -19.38 -1.76 -8.12
CA GLY A 190 -19.29 -3.06 -7.44
C GLY A 190 -17.95 -3.34 -6.75
N ILE A 191 -16.98 -2.41 -6.76
CA ILE A 191 -15.66 -2.58 -6.13
C ILE A 191 -15.41 -1.48 -5.10
N ASN A 192 -15.39 -1.84 -3.82
CA ASN A 192 -14.94 -0.94 -2.77
C ASN A 192 -13.41 -0.87 -2.76
N GLN A 193 -12.82 0.32 -2.53
CA GLN A 193 -11.37 0.47 -2.47
C GLN A 193 -10.90 1.15 -1.18
N ILE A 194 -9.79 0.65 -0.61
CA ILE A 194 -9.05 1.30 0.47
C ILE A 194 -7.65 1.60 -0.06
N VAL A 195 -7.24 2.86 0.04
CA VAL A 195 -5.97 3.35 -0.51
C VAL A 195 -5.26 4.31 0.45
N GLY A 196 -3.99 4.60 0.16
CA GLY A 196 -3.14 5.63 0.76
C GLY A 196 -2.62 6.61 -0.27
N HIS A 197 -1.29 6.83 -0.32
CA HIS A 197 -0.50 7.54 -1.34
C HIS A 197 -0.70 9.04 -1.45
N THR A 198 -1.91 9.52 -1.44
CA THR A 198 -2.18 10.95 -1.60
C THR A 198 -2.47 11.55 -0.23
N ALA A 199 -1.47 12.21 0.36
CA ALA A 199 -1.61 12.77 1.70
C ALA A 199 -2.71 13.83 1.80
N GLY A 200 -3.45 13.83 2.91
CA GLY A 200 -4.50 14.79 3.23
C GLY A 200 -4.50 15.19 4.69
N GLU A 201 -5.34 16.16 5.04
CA GLU A 201 -5.53 16.56 6.45
C GLU A 201 -6.48 15.60 7.19
N GLU A 202 -7.33 14.92 6.44
CA GLU A 202 -8.31 13.97 6.97
C GLU A 202 -8.52 12.78 6.01
N VAL A 203 -9.19 11.74 6.51
CA VAL A 203 -9.64 10.62 5.67
C VAL A 203 -10.62 11.11 4.63
N ARG A 204 -10.32 10.85 3.38
CA ARG A 204 -11.18 11.23 2.26
C ARG A 204 -11.97 10.04 1.79
N LYS A 205 -13.17 10.30 1.27
CA LYS A 205 -14.07 9.27 0.79
C LYS A 205 -14.78 9.68 -0.50
N LYS A 206 -14.96 8.71 -1.40
CA LYS A 206 -15.83 8.79 -2.58
C LYS A 206 -16.84 7.65 -2.50
N VAL A 207 -18.10 7.98 -2.27
CA VAL A 207 -19.17 6.99 -2.08
C VAL A 207 -20.20 7.16 -3.20
N THR A 208 -20.53 6.06 -3.86
CA THR A 208 -21.61 5.95 -4.84
C THR A 208 -22.62 4.90 -4.37
N PRO A 209 -23.78 4.74 -5.02
CA PRO A 209 -24.69 3.64 -4.70
C PRO A 209 -24.04 2.25 -4.83
N GLU A 210 -23.00 2.11 -5.66
CA GLU A 210 -22.42 0.81 -6.03
C GLU A 210 -21.03 0.57 -5.43
N SER A 211 -20.37 1.61 -4.85
CA SER A 211 -19.03 1.44 -4.29
C SER A 211 -18.66 2.48 -3.23
N LYS A 212 -17.80 2.08 -2.31
CA LYS A 212 -17.21 2.93 -1.27
C LYS A 212 -15.70 2.98 -1.47
N ASN A 213 -15.12 4.17 -1.50
CA ASN A 213 -13.67 4.35 -1.67
C ASN A 213 -13.15 5.26 -0.57
N TYR A 214 -12.07 4.84 0.10
CA TYR A 214 -11.45 5.58 1.21
C TYR A 214 -9.96 5.74 0.96
N CYS A 215 -9.46 6.97 1.19
CA CYS A 215 -8.03 7.24 1.27
C CYS A 215 -7.65 7.49 2.73
N LEU A 216 -6.77 6.65 3.26
CA LEU A 216 -6.35 6.65 4.66
C LEU A 216 -5.05 7.43 4.90
N ASP A 217 -4.39 7.91 3.84
CA ASP A 217 -3.17 8.69 3.98
C ASP A 217 -3.50 10.07 4.55
N VAL A 218 -3.28 10.20 5.85
CA VAL A 218 -3.43 11.44 6.61
C VAL A 218 -2.07 11.82 7.16
N LYS A 219 -1.73 13.10 7.04
CA LYS A 219 -0.47 13.65 7.51
C LYS A 219 -0.14 13.16 8.93
N ASN A 220 1.15 12.88 9.16
CA ASN A 220 1.70 12.36 10.41
C ASN A 220 1.21 10.96 10.80
N ALA A 221 0.68 10.16 9.86
CA ALA A 221 0.17 8.81 10.09
C ALA A 221 -0.75 8.73 11.34
N SER A 222 -1.57 9.77 11.52
CA SER A 222 -2.46 9.93 12.69
C SER A 222 -3.74 9.09 12.59
N VAL A 223 -3.87 8.30 11.52
CA VAL A 223 -5.04 7.48 11.22
C VAL A 223 -4.63 6.04 10.92
N ALA A 224 -5.44 5.12 11.39
CA ALA A 224 -5.49 3.72 10.96
C ALA A 224 -6.95 3.30 10.78
N ALA A 225 -7.20 2.08 10.37
CA ALA A 225 -8.56 1.56 10.30
C ALA A 225 -8.61 0.09 10.75
N ILE A 226 -9.78 -0.32 11.24
CA ILE A 226 -10.13 -1.74 11.45
C ILE A 226 -11.14 -2.14 10.39
N LEU A 227 -10.83 -3.20 9.66
CA LEU A 227 -11.77 -3.90 8.77
C LEU A 227 -12.21 -5.18 9.45
N ALA A 228 -13.51 -5.30 9.72
CA ALA A 228 -14.11 -6.48 10.32
C ALA A 228 -15.54 -6.65 9.80
N ASP A 229 -15.94 -7.87 9.46
CA ASP A 229 -17.26 -8.21 8.90
C ASP A 229 -17.65 -7.36 7.66
N GLY A 230 -16.66 -6.94 6.87
CA GLY A 230 -16.86 -6.07 5.71
C GLY A 230 -17.06 -4.58 6.04
N GLU A 231 -17.07 -4.20 7.32
CA GLU A 231 -17.20 -2.82 7.76
C GLU A 231 -15.83 -2.20 8.11
N LEU A 232 -15.63 -0.96 7.67
CA LEU A 232 -14.41 -0.18 7.91
C LEU A 232 -14.65 0.84 9.02
N THR A 233 -13.92 0.70 10.12
CA THR A 233 -13.92 1.63 11.25
C THR A 233 -12.63 2.45 11.24
N ILE A 234 -12.74 3.78 11.16
CA ILE A 234 -11.58 4.68 11.17
C ILE A 234 -11.16 4.95 12.62
N LEU A 235 -9.89 4.77 12.88
CA LEU A 235 -9.22 5.06 14.16
C LEU A 235 -8.45 6.39 14.03
N ARG A 236 -8.51 7.22 15.06
CA ARG A 236 -7.77 8.48 15.13
C ARG A 236 -6.90 8.49 16.37
N LYS A 237 -5.69 9.03 16.23
CA LYS A 237 -4.80 9.29 17.37
C LYS A 237 -5.27 10.58 18.05
N GLU A 238 -5.52 10.48 19.34
CA GLU A 238 -5.85 11.65 20.17
C GLU A 238 -4.64 12.58 20.37
#